data_174870f3936fc7e609f159354b91be33
#
_entry.id   174870f3936fc7e609f159354b91be33
#
_cell.length_a   1.000
_cell.length_b   1.000
_cell.length_c   1.000
_cell.angle_alpha   90.00
_cell.angle_beta   90.00
_cell.angle_gamma   90.00
#
_symmetry.space_group_name_H-M   'P 1'
#
loop_
_entity.id
_entity.type
_entity.pdbx_description
1 polymer ?
#
loop_
_entity_poly.entity_id
_entity_poly.type
_entity_poly.pdbx_seq_one_letter_code
_entity_poly.pdbx_strand_id
1 'polypeptide(L)'
;MENISLFGKTMCEKSQDKDLFSGGPLDVVRMEFVEAETLRWEDLFSGFDSLRAITYSSAIGFVYQLVDMFEDVEVIFGSEEVLSYSLQEIMAYQCKMVDRMRDTASKMKIDLISRVEDNTLHFFIAREKLSHEKIYLLSSSDGRKRVVMGSANMSFAAFGGKQRENICYIDGNSAYDWYLHSYNEFRDECTDQVFKETLAIADCGEHIEEIPIAQTVKVKKALMLETVEASREEVQFALDVKSLSARFAPSVPRPDKKGKTLLSPEIFKRIRRQIVADQTKEKELRSEYPQLEVFVDECSVKLNGELVDLAPSSKAIAQDVSLFLRYMGGYEKFHGDVTGMQRRYFEFANWFFCSPFMGCMRDMAVRYNQNTLPY
;
A
#
# COMPACT_ATOMS: atom_id res chain seq x y z
N MET A 1 -32.87 37.40 -16.38
CA MET A 1 -31.77 36.47 -16.18
C MET A 1 -32.04 35.73 -14.88
N GLU A 2 -32.66 34.60 -15.03
CA GLU A 2 -33.09 33.81 -13.88
C GLU A 2 -31.89 33.01 -13.31
N ASN A 3 -31.61 33.25 -12.05
CA ASN A 3 -30.68 32.46 -11.27
C ASN A 3 -31.21 31.04 -11.16
N ILE A 4 -30.66 30.10 -11.94
CA ILE A 4 -30.91 28.68 -11.79
C ILE A 4 -30.12 28.22 -10.57
N SER A 5 -30.84 27.97 -9.48
CA SER A 5 -30.31 27.31 -8.29
C SER A 5 -29.79 25.92 -8.66
N LEU A 6 -28.47 25.72 -8.52
CA LEU A 6 -27.78 24.42 -8.73
C LEU A 6 -28.00 23.42 -7.57
N PHE A 7 -28.76 23.79 -6.55
CA PHE A 7 -29.05 22.95 -5.40
C PHE A 7 -30.46 22.40 -5.47
N GLY A 8 -30.67 21.38 -6.25
CA GLY A 8 -31.98 20.77 -6.39
C GLY A 8 -31.98 19.39 -7.00
N LYS A 9 -31.10 18.49 -6.55
CA LYS A 9 -31.40 17.06 -6.60
C LYS A 9 -30.71 16.38 -5.44
N THR A 10 -31.55 15.87 -4.56
CA THR A 10 -31.27 14.91 -3.49
C THR A 10 -30.39 13.78 -4.03
N MET A 11 -29.29 13.49 -3.32
CA MET A 11 -28.41 12.37 -3.63
C MET A 11 -29.22 11.06 -3.71
N CYS A 12 -29.03 10.43 -4.82
CA CYS A 12 -29.18 9.03 -5.16
C CYS A 12 -30.32 8.24 -4.48
N GLU A 13 -31.49 8.20 -5.12
CA GLU A 13 -32.34 7.01 -5.03
C GLU A 13 -31.58 5.84 -5.63
N LYS A 14 -31.23 4.84 -4.82
CA LYS A 14 -30.61 3.58 -5.25
C LYS A 14 -31.56 2.89 -6.23
N SER A 15 -31.31 2.99 -7.52
CA SER A 15 -32.02 2.22 -8.51
C SER A 15 -31.66 0.73 -8.35
N GLN A 16 -32.68 -0.11 -8.20
CA GLN A 16 -32.54 -1.54 -7.91
C GLN A 16 -32.31 -2.43 -9.16
N ASP A 17 -32.15 -1.86 -10.33
CA ASP A 17 -31.88 -2.63 -11.55
C ASP A 17 -30.39 -2.48 -11.94
N LYS A 18 -29.58 -3.38 -11.42
CA LYS A 18 -28.20 -3.59 -11.89
C LYS A 18 -28.24 -4.52 -13.12
N ASP A 19 -28.28 -3.95 -14.29
CA ASP A 19 -27.76 -4.63 -15.48
C ASP A 19 -26.24 -4.83 -15.29
N LEU A 20 -25.76 -6.03 -15.56
CA LEU A 20 -24.34 -6.42 -15.34
C LEU A 20 -23.35 -5.56 -16.16
N PHE A 21 -23.82 -4.76 -17.10
CA PHE A 21 -23.04 -3.99 -18.06
C PHE A 21 -23.33 -2.47 -18.04
N SER A 22 -24.32 -2.02 -17.29
CA SER A 22 -24.61 -0.59 -17.16
C SER A 22 -24.01 -0.07 -15.85
N GLY A 23 -23.02 0.80 -15.94
CA GLY A 23 -22.56 1.60 -14.80
C GLY A 23 -23.72 2.42 -14.21
N GLY A 24 -23.71 2.63 -12.89
CA GLY A 24 -24.64 3.54 -12.22
C GLY A 24 -24.44 5.00 -12.68
N PRO A 25 -25.35 5.92 -12.29
CA PRO A 25 -25.18 7.34 -12.55
C PRO A 25 -23.86 7.85 -11.95
N LEU A 26 -23.18 8.71 -12.70
CA LEU A 26 -21.94 9.35 -12.27
C LEU A 26 -22.23 10.78 -11.83
N ASP A 27 -21.62 11.21 -10.75
CA ASP A 27 -21.55 12.60 -10.37
C ASP A 27 -20.54 13.32 -11.25
N VAL A 28 -21.01 14.31 -12.00
CA VAL A 28 -20.18 15.02 -12.98
C VAL A 28 -20.22 16.51 -12.67
N VAL A 29 -19.03 17.11 -12.54
CA VAL A 29 -18.89 18.56 -12.43
C VAL A 29 -18.61 19.13 -13.82
N ARG A 30 -19.46 20.01 -14.29
CA ARG A 30 -19.24 20.77 -15.52
C ARG A 30 -18.35 21.97 -15.24
N MET A 31 -17.23 22.06 -15.97
CA MET A 31 -16.29 23.17 -15.90
C MET A 31 -16.19 23.89 -17.25
N GLU A 32 -15.85 25.18 -17.22
CA GLU A 32 -15.52 25.97 -18.41
C GLU A 32 -14.03 26.35 -18.34
N PHE A 33 -13.34 26.27 -19.49
CA PHE A 33 -11.96 26.75 -19.60
C PHE A 33 -11.95 28.28 -19.53
N VAL A 34 -11.14 28.82 -18.60
CA VAL A 34 -10.94 30.24 -18.41
C VAL A 34 -9.61 30.65 -19.03
N GLU A 35 -8.51 30.13 -18.50
CA GLU A 35 -7.16 30.43 -18.95
C GLU A 35 -6.19 29.30 -18.55
N ALA A 36 -4.95 29.37 -19.07
CA ALA A 36 -3.88 28.49 -18.66
C ALA A 36 -2.74 29.33 -18.05
N GLU A 37 -2.27 28.90 -16.88
CA GLU A 37 -1.20 29.53 -16.14
C GLU A 37 -0.02 28.58 -15.95
N THR A 38 1.15 29.12 -15.67
CA THR A 38 2.33 28.36 -15.25
C THR A 38 2.69 28.79 -13.84
N LEU A 39 2.38 27.93 -12.87
CA LEU A 39 2.62 28.16 -11.45
C LEU A 39 3.60 27.14 -10.89
N ARG A 40 4.32 27.53 -9.86
CA ARG A 40 5.01 26.59 -8.98
C ARG A 40 3.97 25.98 -8.03
N TRP A 41 4.23 24.75 -7.56
CA TRP A 41 3.30 24.12 -6.63
C TRP A 41 3.15 24.91 -5.32
N GLU A 42 4.22 25.51 -4.83
CA GLU A 42 4.19 26.35 -3.64
C GLU A 42 3.23 27.54 -3.82
N ASP A 43 3.22 28.17 -5.00
CA ASP A 43 2.34 29.29 -5.30
C ASP A 43 0.86 28.86 -5.40
N LEU A 44 0.63 27.63 -5.90
CA LEU A 44 -0.72 27.05 -6.01
C LEU A 44 -1.37 26.85 -4.64
N PHE A 45 -0.56 26.46 -3.63
CA PHE A 45 -1.00 26.16 -2.28
C PHE A 45 -0.81 27.30 -1.26
N SER A 46 -0.10 28.35 -1.60
CA SER A 46 0.20 29.46 -0.68
C SER A 46 -1.01 30.34 -0.38
N GLY A 47 -1.00 30.96 0.79
CA GLY A 47 -1.99 31.95 1.23
C GLY A 47 -3.29 31.35 1.75
N PHE A 48 -3.28 30.11 2.19
CA PHE A 48 -4.38 29.42 2.86
C PHE A 48 -3.92 28.86 4.20
N ASP A 49 -4.84 28.71 5.16
CA ASP A 49 -4.55 28.28 6.52
C ASP A 49 -4.91 26.80 6.74
N SER A 50 -5.83 26.27 5.92
CA SER A 50 -6.36 24.92 6.09
C SER A 50 -6.32 24.13 4.78
N LEU A 51 -5.98 22.84 4.92
CA LEU A 51 -5.96 21.85 3.84
C LEU A 51 -6.82 20.63 4.18
N ARG A 52 -7.71 20.26 3.24
CA ARG A 52 -8.37 18.94 3.20
C ARG A 52 -8.01 18.27 1.91
N ALA A 53 -7.41 17.09 1.96
CA ALA A 53 -6.92 16.44 0.74
C ALA A 53 -7.30 14.96 0.65
N ILE A 54 -7.62 14.52 -0.57
CA ILE A 54 -7.68 13.10 -0.94
C ILE A 54 -6.58 12.86 -1.96
N THR A 55 -5.79 11.82 -1.77
CA THR A 55 -4.78 11.39 -2.74
C THR A 55 -4.79 9.86 -2.89
N TYR A 56 -4.75 9.38 -4.13
CA TYR A 56 -4.73 7.95 -4.40
C TYR A 56 -3.40 7.31 -4.00
N SER A 57 -2.29 7.91 -4.43
CA SER A 57 -0.94 7.55 -4.00
C SER A 57 -0.19 8.75 -3.46
N SER A 58 0.84 8.52 -2.67
CA SER A 58 1.58 9.60 -2.04
C SER A 58 3.05 9.28 -1.85
N ALA A 59 3.88 10.32 -1.96
CA ALA A 59 5.23 10.33 -1.42
C ALA A 59 5.19 11.01 -0.06
N ILE A 60 5.31 10.26 1.01
CA ILE A 60 5.13 10.77 2.38
C ILE A 60 6.04 11.99 2.67
N GLY A 61 7.25 12.03 2.10
CA GLY A 61 8.12 13.20 2.22
C GLY A 61 7.52 14.47 1.60
N PHE A 62 6.78 14.37 0.48
CA PHE A 62 6.08 15.51 -0.09
C PHE A 62 4.84 15.88 0.75
N VAL A 63 4.11 14.87 1.24
CA VAL A 63 2.98 15.10 2.16
C VAL A 63 3.41 16.00 3.32
N TYR A 64 4.53 15.69 3.96
CA TYR A 64 5.01 16.47 5.10
C TYR A 64 5.42 17.90 4.73
N GLN A 65 6.06 18.11 3.56
CA GLN A 65 6.36 19.47 3.11
C GLN A 65 5.09 20.27 2.82
N LEU A 66 4.08 19.63 2.25
CA LEU A 66 2.81 20.29 1.97
C LEU A 66 2.07 20.61 3.30
N VAL A 67 2.01 19.64 4.21
CA VAL A 67 1.35 19.78 5.53
C VAL A 67 1.96 20.93 6.35
N ASP A 68 3.26 21.15 6.25
CA ASP A 68 3.96 22.23 6.97
C ASP A 68 3.54 23.65 6.52
N MET A 69 2.86 23.77 5.37
CA MET A 69 2.36 25.05 4.86
C MET A 69 1.05 25.50 5.53
N PHE A 70 0.38 24.63 6.30
CA PHE A 70 -0.96 24.88 6.81
C PHE A 70 -1.04 24.69 8.33
N GLU A 71 -1.93 25.45 8.96
CA GLU A 71 -2.19 25.36 10.40
C GLU A 71 -3.08 24.17 10.74
N ASP A 72 -4.11 23.89 9.89
CA ASP A 72 -5.09 22.82 10.08
C ASP A 72 -5.15 21.92 8.84
N VAL A 73 -4.90 20.63 9.02
CA VAL A 73 -4.73 19.69 7.93
C VAL A 73 -5.46 18.38 8.15
N GLU A 74 -6.17 17.95 7.12
CA GLU A 74 -6.67 16.57 7.01
C GLU A 74 -6.21 15.96 5.67
N VAL A 75 -5.66 14.75 5.71
CA VAL A 75 -5.27 14.01 4.50
C VAL A 75 -5.88 12.62 4.53
N ILE A 76 -6.62 12.27 3.49
CA ILE A 76 -7.11 10.93 3.25
C ILE A 76 -6.21 10.25 2.22
N PHE A 77 -5.64 9.10 2.61
CA PHE A 77 -4.90 8.24 1.72
C PHE A 77 -5.86 7.22 1.09
N GLY A 78 -6.24 7.45 -0.16
CA GLY A 78 -6.81 6.46 -1.03
C GLY A 78 -5.73 5.43 -1.36
N SER A 79 -6.05 4.24 -1.80
CA SER A 79 -5.08 3.17 -1.84
C SER A 79 -4.85 2.60 -3.23
N GLU A 80 -3.61 2.65 -3.71
CA GLU A 80 -3.12 1.80 -4.79
C GLU A 80 -3.04 0.32 -4.39
N GLU A 81 -3.00 0.04 -3.09
CA GLU A 81 -2.65 -1.28 -2.54
C GLU A 81 -3.85 -2.04 -1.96
N VAL A 82 -4.98 -1.38 -1.75
CA VAL A 82 -6.23 -2.04 -1.34
C VAL A 82 -7.02 -2.42 -2.60
N LEU A 83 -6.68 -3.56 -3.16
CA LEU A 83 -7.30 -4.10 -4.36
C LEU A 83 -8.45 -5.07 -4.08
N SER A 84 -8.62 -5.44 -2.83
CA SER A 84 -9.70 -6.29 -2.36
C SER A 84 -10.18 -5.72 -1.03
N TYR A 85 -11.47 -5.79 -0.85
CA TYR A 85 -12.13 -5.31 0.36
C TYR A 85 -12.14 -6.37 1.46
N SER A 86 -11.15 -7.26 1.48
CA SER A 86 -10.99 -8.20 2.57
C SER A 86 -10.37 -7.51 3.79
N LEU A 87 -10.83 -7.87 4.97
CA LEU A 87 -10.29 -7.31 6.22
C LEU A 87 -8.76 -7.46 6.30
N GLN A 88 -8.23 -8.60 5.83
CA GLN A 88 -6.79 -8.87 5.86
C GLN A 88 -5.99 -7.86 5.04
N GLU A 89 -6.48 -7.52 3.86
CA GLU A 89 -5.81 -6.58 2.96
C GLU A 89 -5.90 -5.15 3.48
N ILE A 90 -7.05 -4.76 4.03
CA ILE A 90 -7.21 -3.46 4.69
C ILE A 90 -6.23 -3.33 5.85
N MET A 91 -6.12 -4.35 6.71
CA MET A 91 -5.20 -4.33 7.85
C MET A 91 -3.74 -4.27 7.40
N ALA A 92 -3.36 -5.07 6.40
CA ALA A 92 -2.01 -5.08 5.84
C ALA A 92 -1.63 -3.72 5.23
N TYR A 93 -2.55 -3.10 4.50
CA TYR A 93 -2.35 -1.76 3.94
C TYR A 93 -2.17 -0.70 5.03
N GLN A 94 -3.04 -0.70 6.05
CA GLN A 94 -2.95 0.27 7.14
C GLN A 94 -1.65 0.13 7.92
N CYS A 95 -1.19 -1.10 8.22
CA CYS A 95 0.12 -1.32 8.82
C CYS A 95 1.25 -0.70 7.98
N LYS A 96 1.29 -1.01 6.69
CA LYS A 96 2.32 -0.52 5.78
C LYS A 96 2.33 1.02 5.67
N MET A 97 1.14 1.63 5.68
CA MET A 97 1.02 3.08 5.59
C MET A 97 1.52 3.78 6.85
N VAL A 98 1.14 3.27 8.02
CA VAL A 98 1.62 3.80 9.32
C VAL A 98 3.13 3.67 9.45
N ASP A 99 3.71 2.53 9.05
CA ASP A 99 5.16 2.32 9.05
C ASP A 99 5.88 3.34 8.16
N ARG A 100 5.37 3.59 6.95
CA ARG A 100 5.91 4.62 6.04
C ARG A 100 5.85 6.02 6.65
N MET A 101 4.73 6.37 7.28
CA MET A 101 4.57 7.67 7.94
C MET A 101 5.60 7.86 9.04
N ARG A 102 5.75 6.88 9.93
CA ARG A 102 6.68 6.91 11.04
C ARG A 102 8.13 7.02 10.57
N ASP A 103 8.53 6.16 9.65
CA ASP A 103 9.90 6.15 9.10
C ASP A 103 10.27 7.48 8.48
N THR A 104 9.37 8.06 7.71
CA THR A 104 9.61 9.34 7.05
C THR A 104 9.63 10.49 8.04
N ALA A 105 8.72 10.53 9.01
CA ALA A 105 8.71 11.53 10.07
C ALA A 105 10.01 11.51 10.87
N SER A 106 10.50 10.33 11.24
CA SER A 106 11.77 10.16 11.94
C SER A 106 12.97 10.69 11.13
N LYS A 107 13.00 10.42 9.83
CA LYS A 107 14.06 10.91 8.93
C LYS A 107 14.02 12.42 8.74
N MET A 108 12.85 13.00 8.69
CA MET A 108 12.62 14.43 8.51
C MET A 108 12.63 15.21 9.84
N LYS A 109 12.67 14.51 10.99
CA LYS A 109 12.59 15.09 12.34
C LYS A 109 11.33 15.95 12.55
N ILE A 110 10.21 15.50 12.02
CA ILE A 110 8.92 16.16 12.16
C ILE A 110 8.21 15.64 13.40
N ASP A 111 7.69 16.52 14.21
CA ASP A 111 6.86 16.17 15.36
C ASP A 111 5.39 16.00 14.93
N LEU A 112 5.08 14.84 14.38
CA LEU A 112 3.71 14.50 14.00
C LEU A 112 2.80 14.28 15.22
N ILE A 113 3.36 13.73 16.29
CA ILE A 113 2.59 13.36 17.48
C ILE A 113 2.01 14.61 18.12
N SER A 114 2.82 15.65 18.30
CA SER A 114 2.36 16.92 18.85
C SER A 114 1.22 17.52 18.03
N ARG A 115 1.35 17.58 16.70
CA ARG A 115 0.30 18.11 15.82
C ARG A 115 -0.99 17.31 15.86
N VAL A 116 -0.90 15.98 15.99
CA VAL A 116 -2.08 15.11 16.13
C VAL A 116 -2.70 15.27 17.52
N GLU A 117 -1.91 15.44 18.57
CA GLU A 117 -2.39 15.76 19.94
C GLU A 117 -3.13 17.09 20.02
N ASP A 118 -2.60 18.11 19.34
CA ASP A 118 -3.17 19.46 19.28
C ASP A 118 -4.38 19.55 18.32
N ASN A 119 -4.77 18.43 17.67
CA ASN A 119 -5.84 18.36 16.68
C ASN A 119 -5.66 19.31 15.48
N THR A 120 -4.41 19.58 15.09
CA THR A 120 -4.07 20.40 13.91
C THR A 120 -3.65 19.56 12.70
N LEU A 121 -3.53 18.26 12.89
CA LEU A 121 -3.19 17.30 11.83
C LEU A 121 -3.97 16.01 11.99
N HIS A 122 -4.67 15.62 10.94
CA HIS A 122 -5.41 14.36 10.89
C HIS A 122 -5.05 13.58 9.63
N PHE A 123 -4.70 12.32 9.82
CA PHE A 123 -4.52 11.37 8.74
C PHE A 123 -5.65 10.34 8.76
N PHE A 124 -6.18 10.05 7.58
CA PHE A 124 -7.20 9.03 7.37
C PHE A 124 -6.73 8.04 6.32
N ILE A 125 -7.07 6.78 6.48
CA ILE A 125 -6.70 5.71 5.55
C ILE A 125 -7.96 5.01 5.10
N ALA A 126 -8.13 4.84 3.79
CA ALA A 126 -9.26 4.13 3.21
C ALA A 126 -9.35 2.69 3.74
N ARG A 127 -10.58 2.22 4.01
CA ARG A 127 -10.86 0.88 4.54
C ARG A 127 -11.73 0.02 3.64
N GLU A 128 -12.77 0.58 3.04
CA GLU A 128 -13.79 -0.17 2.31
C GLU A 128 -13.83 0.16 0.83
N LYS A 129 -13.48 1.38 0.49
CA LYS A 129 -13.69 1.93 -0.83
C LYS A 129 -12.43 2.66 -1.28
N LEU A 130 -11.95 2.32 -2.46
CA LEU A 130 -10.86 3.06 -3.09
C LEU A 130 -11.35 4.44 -3.52
N SER A 131 -10.58 5.48 -3.26
CA SER A 131 -10.74 6.73 -3.96
C SER A 131 -9.57 6.98 -4.90
N HIS A 132 -9.87 7.07 -6.18
CA HIS A 132 -8.89 7.46 -7.20
C HIS A 132 -8.82 8.98 -7.38
N GLU A 133 -9.45 9.71 -6.50
CA GLU A 133 -9.49 11.17 -6.51
C GLU A 133 -8.12 11.78 -6.13
N LYS A 134 -7.84 12.93 -6.69
CA LYS A 134 -6.74 13.81 -6.32
C LYS A 134 -7.35 15.19 -6.17
N ILE A 135 -7.75 15.50 -4.96
CA ILE A 135 -8.49 16.72 -4.61
C ILE A 135 -7.81 17.36 -3.41
N TYR A 136 -7.63 18.66 -3.48
CA TYR A 136 -7.05 19.48 -2.43
C TYR A 136 -7.97 20.68 -2.20
N LEU A 137 -8.56 20.75 -1.05
CA LEU A 137 -9.47 21.82 -0.63
C LEU A 137 -8.71 22.78 0.28
N LEU A 138 -8.57 23.98 -0.14
CA LEU A 138 -7.82 25.03 0.55
C LEU A 138 -8.79 26.10 1.05
N SER A 139 -8.65 26.49 2.31
CA SER A 139 -9.41 27.60 2.87
C SER A 139 -8.57 28.47 3.78
N SER A 140 -8.93 29.72 3.91
CA SER A 140 -8.27 30.67 4.81
C SER A 140 -9.28 31.39 5.71
N SER A 141 -8.79 31.90 6.84
CA SER A 141 -9.54 32.65 7.83
C SER A 141 -10.18 33.92 7.26
N ASP A 142 -9.63 34.49 6.21
CA ASP A 142 -10.20 35.64 5.48
C ASP A 142 -11.34 35.29 4.51
N GLY A 143 -11.71 33.99 4.44
CA GLY A 143 -12.82 33.50 3.63
C GLY A 143 -12.46 33.08 2.20
N ARG A 144 -11.21 33.12 1.78
CA ARG A 144 -10.78 32.57 0.48
C ARG A 144 -10.90 31.06 0.49
N LYS A 145 -11.35 30.52 -0.64
CA LYS A 145 -11.52 29.08 -0.84
C LYS A 145 -11.04 28.69 -2.24
N ARG A 146 -10.28 27.60 -2.31
CA ARG A 146 -9.76 27.02 -3.56
C ARG A 146 -9.93 25.51 -3.55
N VAL A 147 -10.31 24.98 -4.69
CA VAL A 147 -10.28 23.54 -4.99
C VAL A 147 -9.20 23.30 -6.03
N VAL A 148 -8.21 22.47 -5.73
CA VAL A 148 -7.23 21.98 -6.70
C VAL A 148 -7.54 20.53 -6.99
N MET A 149 -7.59 20.16 -8.27
CA MET A 149 -7.93 18.81 -8.71
C MET A 149 -7.21 18.44 -10.00
N GLY A 150 -7.23 17.17 -10.35
CA GLY A 150 -6.69 16.67 -11.61
C GLY A 150 -6.08 15.29 -11.50
N SER A 151 -4.96 15.07 -12.23
CA SER A 151 -4.28 13.77 -12.23
C SER A 151 -3.15 13.68 -11.20
N ALA A 152 -2.71 14.81 -10.62
CA ALA A 152 -1.53 14.90 -9.77
C ALA A 152 -1.74 14.29 -8.38
N ASN A 153 -1.10 13.16 -8.13
CA ASN A 153 -0.98 12.58 -6.78
C ASN A 153 -0.09 13.45 -5.88
N MET A 154 -0.22 13.30 -4.57
CA MET A 154 0.55 14.06 -3.57
C MET A 154 2.02 13.61 -3.55
N SER A 155 2.79 14.01 -4.57
CA SER A 155 4.18 13.60 -4.74
C SER A 155 5.05 14.64 -5.45
N PHE A 156 6.37 14.60 -5.17
CA PHE A 156 7.35 15.42 -5.91
C PHE A 156 7.42 15.10 -7.40
N ALA A 157 7.07 13.89 -7.82
CA ALA A 157 7.06 13.52 -9.23
C ALA A 157 5.94 14.25 -9.98
N ALA A 158 4.77 14.35 -9.36
CA ALA A 158 3.60 15.02 -9.93
C ALA A 158 3.74 16.56 -9.89
N PHE A 159 3.95 17.14 -8.72
CA PHE A 159 4.01 18.59 -8.53
C PHE A 159 5.36 19.24 -8.91
N GLY A 160 6.42 18.45 -8.97
CA GLY A 160 7.77 18.92 -9.36
C GLY A 160 8.07 18.87 -10.86
N GLY A 161 7.08 18.59 -11.70
CA GLY A 161 7.22 18.59 -13.16
C GLY A 161 7.99 17.39 -13.76
N LYS A 162 8.26 16.34 -12.96
CA LYS A 162 8.87 15.10 -13.47
C LYS A 162 7.88 14.21 -14.23
N GLN A 163 6.59 14.37 -13.93
CA GLN A 163 5.49 13.72 -14.62
C GLN A 163 4.65 14.78 -15.32
N ARG A 164 4.03 14.40 -16.45
CA ARG A 164 3.07 15.27 -17.11
C ARG A 164 1.72 15.08 -16.46
N GLU A 165 1.27 16.10 -15.74
CA GLU A 165 0.00 16.11 -15.03
C GLU A 165 -0.95 17.14 -15.62
N ASN A 166 -2.24 16.91 -15.43
CA ASN A 166 -3.28 17.88 -15.68
C ASN A 166 -3.77 18.38 -14.32
N ILE A 167 -3.50 19.63 -14.00
CA ILE A 167 -3.87 20.25 -12.73
C ILE A 167 -4.79 21.42 -13.04
N CYS A 168 -5.94 21.44 -12.39
CA CYS A 168 -6.92 22.52 -12.47
C CYS A 168 -7.16 23.07 -11.07
N TYR A 169 -7.48 24.36 -10.98
CA TYR A 169 -7.99 24.92 -9.73
C TYR A 169 -9.23 25.79 -9.98
N ILE A 170 -10.05 25.92 -8.96
CA ILE A 170 -11.25 26.73 -8.96
C ILE A 170 -11.26 27.54 -7.67
N ASP A 171 -11.30 28.85 -7.78
CA ASP A 171 -11.50 29.74 -6.65
C ASP A 171 -13.01 30.04 -6.50
N GLY A 172 -13.53 29.79 -5.32
CA GLY A 172 -14.93 30.11 -5.01
C GLY A 172 -15.63 29.15 -4.04
N ASN A 173 -16.61 29.69 -3.32
CA ASN A 173 -17.30 28.98 -2.26
C ASN A 173 -18.12 27.78 -2.76
N SER A 174 -18.86 27.94 -3.85
CA SER A 174 -19.79 26.91 -4.33
C SER A 174 -19.08 25.62 -4.72
N ALA A 175 -17.94 25.72 -5.42
CA ALA A 175 -17.13 24.55 -5.78
C ALA A 175 -16.54 23.92 -4.51
N TYR A 176 -15.94 24.72 -3.65
CA TYR A 176 -15.36 24.25 -2.41
C TYR A 176 -16.38 23.52 -1.53
N ASP A 177 -17.58 24.10 -1.33
CA ASP A 177 -18.60 23.54 -0.46
C ASP A 177 -19.14 22.20 -1.00
N TRP A 178 -19.26 22.07 -2.34
CA TRP A 178 -19.64 20.81 -2.99
C TRP A 178 -18.61 19.71 -2.76
N TYR A 179 -17.32 20.01 -3.04
CA TYR A 179 -16.24 19.05 -2.85
C TYR A 179 -16.00 18.72 -1.37
N LEU A 180 -16.19 19.70 -0.47
CA LEU A 180 -16.08 19.48 0.96
C LEU A 180 -17.17 18.51 1.46
N HIS A 181 -18.39 18.61 0.91
CA HIS A 181 -19.46 17.67 1.24
C HIS A 181 -19.08 16.24 0.84
N SER A 182 -18.64 16.04 -0.40
CA SER A 182 -18.16 14.73 -0.90
C SER A 182 -16.98 14.20 -0.09
N TYR A 183 -16.02 15.08 0.25
CA TYR A 183 -14.88 14.75 1.10
C TYR A 183 -15.32 14.22 2.46
N ASN A 184 -16.21 14.93 3.13
CA ASN A 184 -16.69 14.55 4.46
C ASN A 184 -17.45 13.23 4.44
N GLU A 185 -18.30 13.00 3.44
CA GLU A 185 -19.01 11.74 3.24
C GLU A 185 -18.01 10.57 3.10
N PHE A 186 -17.03 10.72 2.23
CA PHE A 186 -16.01 9.69 2.04
C PHE A 186 -15.18 9.45 3.31
N ARG A 187 -14.73 10.54 3.98
CA ARG A 187 -13.98 10.44 5.23
C ARG A 187 -14.76 9.68 6.30
N ASP A 188 -16.00 10.02 6.53
CA ASP A 188 -16.79 9.49 7.64
C ASP A 188 -17.27 8.06 7.37
N GLU A 189 -17.59 7.72 6.13
CA GLU A 189 -18.12 6.41 5.76
C GLU A 189 -17.05 5.38 5.39
N CYS A 190 -15.98 5.80 4.72
CA CYS A 190 -15.06 4.88 4.05
C CYS A 190 -13.63 4.91 4.58
N THR A 191 -13.34 5.67 5.64
CA THR A 191 -11.96 5.77 6.16
C THR A 191 -11.86 5.51 7.65
N ASP A 192 -10.65 5.20 8.10
CA ASP A 192 -10.25 5.13 9.50
C ASP A 192 -9.21 6.19 9.81
N GLN A 193 -9.36 6.86 10.96
CA GLN A 193 -8.39 7.85 11.42
C GLN A 193 -7.14 7.19 11.97
N VAL A 194 -5.98 7.79 11.71
CA VAL A 194 -4.70 7.43 12.33
C VAL A 194 -4.57 8.18 13.65
N PHE A 195 -4.62 7.44 14.75
CA PHE A 195 -4.48 8.01 16.09
C PHE A 195 -3.00 8.16 16.48
N LYS A 196 -2.71 9.02 17.47
CA LYS A 196 -1.36 9.24 17.98
C LYS A 196 -0.70 7.95 18.50
N GLU A 197 -1.46 7.09 19.15
CA GLU A 197 -1.01 5.79 19.65
C GLU A 197 -0.50 4.92 18.50
N THR A 198 -1.18 4.95 17.37
CA THR A 198 -0.77 4.23 16.16
C THR A 198 0.56 4.75 15.61
N LEU A 199 0.77 6.07 15.61
CA LEU A 199 2.02 6.69 15.15
C LEU A 199 3.20 6.41 16.08
N ALA A 200 2.94 6.21 17.38
CA ALA A 200 3.96 5.90 18.37
C ALA A 200 4.45 4.45 18.33
N ILE A 201 3.78 3.57 17.60
CA ILE A 201 4.11 2.14 17.56
C ILE A 201 5.41 1.89 16.80
N ALA A 202 6.23 0.98 17.33
CA ALA A 202 7.49 0.60 16.69
C ALA A 202 7.29 -0.37 15.51
N ASP A 203 6.32 -1.29 15.59
CA ASP A 203 6.01 -2.29 14.58
C ASP A 203 4.51 -2.64 14.59
N CYS A 204 3.79 -2.24 13.55
CA CYS A 204 2.36 -2.54 13.40
C CYS A 204 2.07 -4.05 13.29
N GLY A 205 3.03 -4.86 12.85
CA GLY A 205 2.89 -6.31 12.79
C GLY A 205 2.78 -6.96 14.17
N GLU A 206 3.43 -6.39 15.20
CA GLU A 206 3.35 -6.86 16.59
C GLU A 206 2.18 -6.20 17.35
N HIS A 207 1.78 -4.99 16.97
CA HIS A 207 0.75 -4.18 17.61
C HIS A 207 -0.49 -4.02 16.73
N ILE A 208 -1.00 -5.12 16.22
CA ILE A 208 -2.13 -5.12 15.26
C ILE A 208 -3.41 -4.47 15.82
N GLU A 209 -3.61 -4.47 17.11
CA GLU A 209 -4.74 -3.80 17.77
C GLU A 209 -4.65 -2.28 17.77
N GLU A 210 -3.52 -1.73 17.36
CA GLU A 210 -3.26 -0.28 17.37
C GLU A 210 -3.36 0.36 15.98
N ILE A 211 -3.55 -0.43 14.92
CA ILE A 211 -3.78 0.10 13.58
C ILE A 211 -5.13 0.83 13.48
N PRO A 212 -5.32 1.77 12.51
CA PRO A 212 -6.52 2.61 12.43
C PRO A 212 -7.84 1.87 12.51
N ILE A 213 -8.03 0.79 11.75
CA ILE A 213 -9.28 0.01 11.80
C ILE A 213 -9.52 -0.62 13.16
N ALA A 214 -8.47 -1.10 13.83
CA ALA A 214 -8.57 -1.69 15.15
C ALA A 214 -8.88 -0.64 16.22
N GLN A 215 -8.28 0.54 16.13
CA GLN A 215 -8.59 1.68 17.03
C GLN A 215 -10.03 2.15 16.82
N THR A 216 -10.48 2.27 15.58
CA THR A 216 -11.88 2.62 15.29
C THR A 216 -12.86 1.62 15.91
N VAL A 217 -12.58 0.31 15.80
CA VAL A 217 -13.39 -0.73 16.44
C VAL A 217 -13.34 -0.63 17.96
N LYS A 218 -12.18 -0.32 18.55
CA LYS A 218 -12.01 -0.14 19.99
C LYS A 218 -12.88 1.01 20.53
N VAL A 219 -12.91 2.13 19.83
CA VAL A 219 -13.71 3.31 20.18
C VAL A 219 -15.20 3.05 19.96
N LYS A 220 -15.58 2.54 18.81
CA LYS A 220 -16.98 2.28 18.42
C LYS A 220 -17.53 0.95 18.96
N LYS A 221 -16.68 0.12 19.61
CA LYS A 221 -16.96 -1.23 20.14
C LYS A 221 -17.25 -2.29 19.08
N ALA A 222 -17.68 -1.93 17.91
CA ALA A 222 -17.83 -2.81 16.75
C ALA A 222 -17.89 -1.99 15.46
N LEU A 223 -17.51 -2.60 14.35
CA LEU A 223 -17.63 -2.05 13.00
C LEU A 223 -18.16 -3.13 12.06
N MET A 224 -19.10 -2.78 11.20
CA MET A 224 -19.59 -3.64 10.14
C MET A 224 -18.86 -3.27 8.84
N LEU A 225 -18.19 -4.23 8.23
CA LEU A 225 -17.49 -4.10 6.97
C LEU A 225 -18.27 -4.82 5.87
N GLU A 226 -18.61 -4.12 4.81
CA GLU A 226 -19.20 -4.73 3.61
C GLU A 226 -18.09 -5.05 2.63
N THR A 227 -18.06 -6.30 2.16
CA THR A 227 -17.12 -6.75 1.14
C THR A 227 -17.72 -6.49 -0.23
N VAL A 228 -17.00 -5.74 -1.06
CA VAL A 228 -17.31 -5.54 -2.47
C VAL A 228 -16.34 -6.39 -3.28
N GLU A 229 -16.79 -7.13 -4.27
CA GLU A 229 -15.90 -7.88 -5.14
C GLU A 229 -15.09 -6.93 -6.03
N ALA A 230 -13.77 -7.01 -5.93
CA ALA A 230 -12.86 -6.26 -6.79
C ALA A 230 -12.84 -6.83 -8.21
N SER A 231 -12.68 -5.99 -9.22
CA SER A 231 -12.55 -6.43 -10.61
C SER A 231 -11.24 -7.21 -10.83
N ARG A 232 -11.25 -8.16 -11.79
CA ARG A 232 -10.08 -9.04 -12.06
C ARG A 232 -8.80 -8.33 -12.48
N GLU A 233 -8.90 -7.11 -12.98
CA GLU A 233 -7.75 -6.31 -13.43
C GLU A 233 -6.94 -5.71 -12.28
N GLU A 234 -7.54 -5.54 -11.11
CA GLU A 234 -6.93 -5.00 -9.90
C GLU A 234 -6.08 -6.03 -9.13
N VAL A 235 -6.16 -7.30 -9.48
CA VAL A 235 -5.55 -8.41 -8.71
C VAL A 235 -4.03 -8.49 -8.87
N GLN A 236 -3.42 -7.84 -9.85
CA GLN A 236 -2.01 -8.04 -10.20
C GLN A 236 -1.01 -7.27 -9.32
N PHE A 237 -1.45 -6.25 -8.57
CA PHE A 237 -0.59 -5.46 -7.67
C PHE A 237 -0.49 -6.02 -6.23
N ALA A 238 -1.20 -7.10 -5.93
CA ALA A 238 -1.46 -7.58 -4.58
C ALA A 238 -0.40 -8.54 -3.98
N LEU A 239 0.78 -8.71 -4.58
CA LEU A 239 1.72 -9.76 -4.12
C LEU A 239 2.27 -9.52 -2.71
N ASP A 240 2.59 -8.30 -2.34
CA ASP A 240 3.06 -7.98 -0.98
C ASP A 240 1.93 -7.98 0.04
N VAL A 241 0.76 -7.47 -0.35
CA VAL A 241 -0.45 -7.49 0.47
C VAL A 241 -0.97 -8.92 0.67
N LYS A 242 -0.88 -9.80 -0.36
CA LYS A 242 -1.25 -11.22 -0.24
C LYS A 242 -0.43 -11.98 0.79
N SER A 243 0.86 -11.72 0.90
CA SER A 243 1.70 -12.40 1.89
C SER A 243 1.30 -12.05 3.33
N LEU A 244 0.98 -10.77 3.59
CA LEU A 244 0.49 -10.31 4.88
C LEU A 244 -0.94 -10.77 5.14
N SER A 245 -1.84 -10.71 4.13
CA SER A 245 -3.22 -11.14 4.30
C SER A 245 -3.36 -12.64 4.53
N ALA A 246 -2.54 -13.46 3.89
CA ALA A 246 -2.50 -14.89 4.14
C ALA A 246 -2.14 -15.24 5.60
N ARG A 247 -1.29 -14.42 6.23
CA ARG A 247 -0.88 -14.56 7.64
C ARG A 247 -2.07 -14.37 8.60
N PHE A 248 -3.02 -13.52 8.26
CA PHE A 248 -4.18 -13.23 9.12
C PHE A 248 -5.41 -14.10 8.84
N ALA A 249 -5.46 -14.75 7.68
CA ALA A 249 -6.63 -15.49 7.20
C ALA A 249 -7.31 -16.43 8.22
N PRO A 250 -6.58 -17.24 9.02
CA PRO A 250 -7.22 -18.14 9.97
C PRO A 250 -7.96 -17.45 11.12
N SER A 251 -7.59 -16.21 11.44
CA SER A 251 -8.14 -15.47 12.59
C SER A 251 -9.26 -14.49 12.20
N VAL A 252 -9.46 -14.26 10.91
CA VAL A 252 -10.46 -13.32 10.41
C VAL A 252 -11.77 -14.06 10.11
N PRO A 253 -12.91 -13.57 10.58
CA PRO A 253 -14.20 -14.17 10.25
C PRO A 253 -14.49 -14.05 8.75
N ARG A 254 -15.12 -15.09 8.20
CA ARG A 254 -15.61 -15.02 6.82
C ARG A 254 -16.82 -14.09 6.74
N PRO A 255 -16.98 -13.34 5.64
CA PRO A 255 -18.17 -12.56 5.40
C PRO A 255 -19.45 -13.43 5.47
N ASP A 256 -20.54 -12.84 5.91
CA ASP A 256 -21.86 -13.47 5.87
C ASP A 256 -22.36 -13.60 4.40
N LYS A 257 -23.58 -14.17 4.24
CA LYS A 257 -24.20 -14.34 2.92
C LYS A 257 -24.46 -13.02 2.16
N LYS A 258 -24.34 -11.87 2.86
CA LYS A 258 -24.53 -10.53 2.30
C LYS A 258 -23.19 -9.79 2.10
N GLY A 259 -22.05 -10.49 2.26
CA GLY A 259 -20.73 -9.88 2.15
C GLY A 259 -20.34 -8.99 3.35
N LYS A 260 -21.01 -9.12 4.50
CA LYS A 260 -20.75 -8.30 5.69
C LYS A 260 -19.88 -9.04 6.68
N THR A 261 -18.86 -8.38 7.20
CA THR A 261 -17.98 -8.89 8.27
C THR A 261 -18.08 -8.01 9.51
N LEU A 262 -18.50 -8.60 10.63
CA LEU A 262 -18.54 -7.89 11.90
C LEU A 262 -17.15 -7.89 12.54
N LEU A 263 -16.62 -6.71 12.78
CA LEU A 263 -15.34 -6.50 13.45
C LEU A 263 -15.56 -6.20 14.93
N SER A 264 -14.85 -6.93 15.79
CA SER A 264 -14.85 -6.72 17.23
C SER A 264 -13.42 -6.74 17.78
N PRO A 265 -13.17 -6.20 18.99
CA PRO A 265 -11.84 -6.21 19.60
C PRO A 265 -11.26 -7.64 19.79
N GLU A 266 -12.11 -8.66 19.94
CA GLU A 266 -11.68 -10.06 20.09
C GLU A 266 -11.04 -10.61 18.81
N ILE A 267 -11.42 -10.09 17.63
CA ILE A 267 -10.81 -10.48 16.35
C ILE A 267 -9.34 -10.07 16.35
N PHE A 268 -9.02 -8.85 16.73
CA PHE A 268 -7.64 -8.35 16.77
C PHE A 268 -6.80 -9.09 17.82
N LYS A 269 -7.37 -9.43 18.97
CA LYS A 269 -6.68 -10.28 19.97
C LYS A 269 -6.36 -11.68 19.43
N ARG A 270 -7.26 -12.25 18.60
CA ARG A 270 -6.98 -13.56 17.96
C ARG A 270 -5.87 -13.45 16.92
N ILE A 271 -5.90 -12.40 16.08
CA ILE A 271 -4.86 -12.14 15.09
C ILE A 271 -3.50 -11.99 15.77
N ARG A 272 -3.42 -11.19 16.85
CA ARG A 272 -2.18 -11.04 17.61
C ARG A 272 -1.65 -12.37 18.16
N ARG A 273 -2.53 -13.20 18.75
CA ARG A 273 -2.14 -14.54 19.23
C ARG A 273 -1.59 -15.41 18.11
N GLN A 274 -2.18 -15.34 16.93
CA GLN A 274 -1.70 -16.06 15.75
C GLN A 274 -0.33 -15.57 15.31
N ILE A 275 -0.11 -14.26 15.22
CA ILE A 275 1.19 -13.68 14.88
C ILE A 275 2.28 -14.19 15.81
N VAL A 276 2.03 -14.16 17.14
CA VAL A 276 2.99 -14.67 18.13
C VAL A 276 3.25 -16.16 17.94
N ALA A 277 2.19 -16.96 17.68
CA ALA A 277 2.34 -18.39 17.44
C ALA A 277 3.13 -18.68 16.15
N ASP A 278 2.87 -17.93 15.07
CA ASP A 278 3.58 -18.06 13.80
C ASP A 278 5.05 -17.69 13.93
N GLN A 279 5.38 -16.64 14.68
CA GLN A 279 6.76 -16.24 14.96
C GLN A 279 7.51 -17.31 15.76
N THR A 280 6.84 -17.92 16.74
CA THR A 280 7.43 -19.02 17.52
C THR A 280 7.71 -20.21 16.61
N LYS A 281 6.74 -20.58 15.77
CA LYS A 281 6.86 -21.66 14.80
C LYS A 281 7.93 -21.39 13.75
N GLU A 282 8.05 -20.15 13.28
CA GLU A 282 9.10 -19.74 12.34
C GLU A 282 10.49 -19.82 12.98
N LYS A 283 10.64 -19.45 14.26
CA LYS A 283 11.89 -19.64 15.02
C LYS A 283 12.25 -21.12 15.16
N GLU A 284 11.26 -21.97 15.45
CA GLU A 284 11.45 -23.42 15.53
C GLU A 284 11.89 -24.00 14.17
N LEU A 285 11.21 -23.61 13.07
CA LEU A 285 11.57 -24.02 11.72
C LEU A 285 12.97 -23.54 11.31
N ARG A 286 13.35 -22.30 11.66
CA ARG A 286 14.71 -21.79 11.41
C ARG A 286 15.79 -22.55 12.17
N SER A 287 15.46 -23.14 13.32
CA SER A 287 16.40 -24.00 14.05
C SER A 287 16.55 -25.38 13.42
N GLU A 288 15.52 -25.84 12.66
CA GLU A 288 15.48 -27.17 12.04
C GLU A 288 16.14 -27.20 10.66
N TYR A 289 16.13 -26.07 9.91
CA TYR A 289 16.67 -26.00 8.56
C TYR A 289 17.97 -25.16 8.50
N PRO A 290 18.92 -25.53 7.62
CA PRO A 290 20.14 -24.76 7.43
C PRO A 290 19.84 -23.31 7.00
N GLN A 291 20.52 -22.37 7.65
CA GLN A 291 20.43 -20.95 7.32
C GLN A 291 21.62 -20.53 6.47
N LEU A 292 21.36 -20.05 5.25
CA LEU A 292 22.37 -19.49 4.36
C LEU A 292 22.28 -17.96 4.36
N GLU A 293 23.37 -17.30 4.73
CA GLU A 293 23.51 -15.84 4.71
C GLU A 293 24.55 -15.45 3.68
N VAL A 294 24.21 -14.54 2.75
CA VAL A 294 25.08 -14.09 1.67
C VAL A 294 25.41 -12.62 1.85
N PHE A 295 26.69 -12.30 2.01
CA PHE A 295 27.21 -10.94 2.17
C PHE A 295 27.92 -10.52 0.91
N VAL A 296 27.20 -9.86 -0.01
CA VAL A 296 27.69 -9.52 -1.36
C VAL A 296 28.87 -8.55 -1.29
N ASP A 297 28.78 -7.53 -0.45
CA ASP A 297 29.81 -6.50 -0.33
C ASP A 297 31.10 -7.05 0.29
N GLU A 298 31.00 -8.12 1.09
CA GLU A 298 32.14 -8.80 1.75
C GLU A 298 32.60 -10.02 0.97
N CYS A 299 31.95 -10.36 -0.13
CA CYS A 299 32.18 -11.59 -0.91
C CYS A 299 32.26 -12.84 -0.03
N SER A 300 31.33 -12.92 0.97
CA SER A 300 31.33 -14.02 1.95
C SER A 300 29.94 -14.67 2.05
N VAL A 301 29.95 -15.95 2.41
CA VAL A 301 28.74 -16.75 2.64
C VAL A 301 28.88 -17.46 3.97
N LYS A 302 27.81 -17.44 4.79
CA LYS A 302 27.75 -18.21 6.03
C LYS A 302 26.64 -19.24 5.95
N LEU A 303 26.91 -20.42 6.47
CA LEU A 303 25.94 -21.50 6.66
C LEU A 303 25.81 -21.77 8.17
N ASN A 304 24.64 -21.56 8.72
CA ASN A 304 24.38 -21.65 10.17
C ASN A 304 25.34 -20.78 11.01
N GLY A 305 25.72 -19.60 10.48
CA GLY A 305 26.64 -18.68 11.14
C GLY A 305 28.14 -19.00 10.92
N GLU A 306 28.50 -20.14 10.35
CA GLU A 306 29.88 -20.50 10.02
C GLU A 306 30.23 -20.05 8.59
N LEU A 307 31.45 -19.52 8.43
CA LEU A 307 31.92 -19.05 7.14
C LEU A 307 32.14 -20.24 6.19
N VAL A 308 31.53 -20.18 5.01
CA VAL A 308 31.73 -21.18 3.94
C VAL A 308 33.02 -20.90 3.19
N ASP A 309 33.87 -21.90 2.99
CA ASP A 309 35.04 -21.79 2.13
C ASP A 309 34.61 -21.71 0.66
N LEU A 310 34.76 -20.53 0.06
CA LEU A 310 34.46 -20.27 -1.35
C LEU A 310 35.59 -20.62 -2.31
N ALA A 311 36.74 -21.11 -1.81
CA ALA A 311 37.88 -21.50 -2.59
C ALA A 311 38.23 -22.98 -2.36
N PRO A 312 37.31 -23.94 -2.63
CA PRO A 312 37.57 -25.35 -2.40
C PRO A 312 38.71 -25.86 -3.29
N SER A 313 39.37 -26.92 -2.83
CA SER A 313 40.45 -27.53 -3.59
C SER A 313 40.01 -28.07 -4.96
N SER A 314 40.88 -28.02 -5.97
CA SER A 314 40.55 -28.56 -7.30
C SER A 314 40.13 -30.03 -7.26
N LYS A 315 40.60 -30.81 -6.28
CA LYS A 315 40.16 -32.18 -6.06
C LYS A 315 38.72 -32.27 -5.60
N ALA A 316 38.29 -31.42 -4.68
CA ALA A 316 36.90 -31.35 -4.21
C ALA A 316 35.97 -30.95 -5.36
N ILE A 317 36.33 -29.91 -6.10
CA ILE A 317 35.57 -29.47 -7.30
C ILE A 317 35.42 -30.63 -8.30
N ALA A 318 36.50 -31.33 -8.61
CA ALA A 318 36.47 -32.45 -9.53
C ALA A 318 35.58 -33.60 -9.07
N GLN A 319 35.52 -33.85 -7.74
CA GLN A 319 34.63 -34.85 -7.17
C GLN A 319 33.15 -34.45 -7.33
N ASP A 320 32.79 -33.21 -7.02
CA ASP A 320 31.41 -32.72 -7.12
C ASP A 320 30.94 -32.68 -8.57
N VAL A 321 31.76 -32.19 -9.49
CA VAL A 321 31.48 -32.22 -10.94
C VAL A 321 31.29 -33.66 -11.42
N SER A 322 32.17 -34.60 -10.99
CA SER A 322 32.03 -36.02 -11.35
C SER A 322 30.71 -36.64 -10.83
N LEU A 323 30.28 -36.30 -9.62
CA LEU A 323 29.01 -36.73 -9.07
C LEU A 323 27.83 -36.19 -9.90
N PHE A 324 27.86 -34.91 -10.25
CA PHE A 324 26.84 -34.28 -11.06
C PHE A 324 26.73 -34.92 -12.46
N LEU A 325 27.89 -35.10 -13.15
CA LEU A 325 27.93 -35.74 -14.44
C LEU A 325 27.41 -37.19 -14.41
N ARG A 326 27.75 -37.93 -13.34
CA ARG A 326 27.25 -39.29 -13.13
C ARG A 326 25.74 -39.31 -12.89
N TYR A 327 25.21 -38.34 -12.16
CA TYR A 327 23.75 -38.15 -11.97
C TYR A 327 23.06 -37.89 -13.31
N MET A 328 23.57 -36.95 -14.11
CA MET A 328 23.03 -36.64 -15.43
C MET A 328 23.15 -37.82 -16.40
N GLY A 329 24.24 -38.61 -16.38
CA GLY A 329 24.41 -39.84 -17.15
C GLY A 329 23.44 -40.96 -16.72
N GLY A 330 22.89 -40.90 -15.53
CA GLY A 330 21.86 -41.85 -15.06
C GLY A 330 20.59 -41.88 -15.92
N TYR A 331 20.27 -40.79 -16.57
CA TYR A 331 19.13 -40.72 -17.49
C TYR A 331 19.25 -41.56 -18.74
N GLU A 332 20.48 -41.95 -19.14
CA GLU A 332 20.73 -42.87 -20.26
C GLU A 332 20.11 -44.25 -20.05
N LYS A 333 19.74 -44.62 -18.81
CA LYS A 333 19.12 -45.87 -18.48
C LYS A 333 17.60 -45.88 -18.73
N PHE A 334 17.01 -44.75 -19.07
CA PHE A 334 15.59 -44.64 -19.35
C PHE A 334 15.30 -44.84 -20.84
N HIS A 335 14.10 -45.37 -21.15
CA HIS A 335 13.57 -45.49 -22.50
C HIS A 335 12.87 -44.23 -22.92
N GLY A 336 13.10 -43.76 -24.14
CA GLY A 336 12.44 -42.58 -24.71
C GLY A 336 13.43 -41.47 -25.09
N ASP A 337 12.96 -40.19 -25.04
CA ASP A 337 13.77 -39.04 -25.37
C ASP A 337 14.72 -38.68 -24.19
N VAL A 338 15.83 -39.43 -24.13
CA VAL A 338 16.87 -39.23 -23.10
C VAL A 338 17.46 -37.81 -23.16
N THR A 339 17.74 -37.32 -24.38
CA THR A 339 18.33 -36.00 -24.59
C THR A 339 17.39 -34.88 -24.10
N GLY A 340 16.11 -34.99 -24.44
CA GLY A 340 15.10 -34.02 -23.95
C GLY A 340 14.95 -34.07 -22.44
N MET A 341 15.00 -35.24 -21.82
CA MET A 341 15.00 -35.39 -20.37
C MET A 341 16.23 -34.77 -19.71
N GLN A 342 17.44 -35.12 -20.18
CA GLN A 342 18.69 -34.57 -19.67
C GLN A 342 18.68 -33.03 -19.73
N ARG A 343 18.20 -32.44 -20.83
CA ARG A 343 18.11 -30.99 -21.00
C ARG A 343 17.19 -30.36 -19.95
N ARG A 344 15.99 -30.90 -19.72
CA ARG A 344 15.05 -30.39 -18.71
C ARG A 344 15.60 -30.48 -17.29
N TYR A 345 16.23 -31.60 -16.96
CA TYR A 345 16.83 -31.77 -15.64
C TYR A 345 18.08 -30.94 -15.44
N PHE A 346 18.82 -30.64 -16.50
CA PHE A 346 19.93 -29.71 -16.48
C PHE A 346 19.45 -28.27 -16.18
N GLU A 347 18.35 -27.83 -16.81
CA GLU A 347 17.70 -26.56 -16.51
C GLU A 347 17.22 -26.50 -15.05
N PHE A 348 16.60 -27.58 -14.56
CA PHE A 348 16.20 -27.70 -13.16
C PHE A 348 17.39 -27.68 -12.19
N ALA A 349 18.48 -28.36 -12.50
CA ALA A 349 19.67 -28.35 -11.69
C ALA A 349 20.30 -26.96 -11.61
N ASN A 350 20.37 -26.23 -12.72
CA ASN A 350 20.81 -24.84 -12.73
C ASN A 350 19.94 -23.97 -11.82
N TRP A 351 18.62 -24.09 -11.93
CA TRP A 351 17.70 -23.39 -11.04
C TRP A 351 17.94 -23.76 -9.57
N PHE A 352 18.09 -25.04 -9.26
CA PHE A 352 18.31 -25.54 -7.92
C PHE A 352 19.60 -24.96 -7.29
N PHE A 353 20.72 -24.98 -8.01
CA PHE A 353 21.98 -24.42 -7.52
C PHE A 353 21.98 -22.91 -7.41
N CYS A 354 21.23 -22.20 -8.25
CA CYS A 354 21.09 -20.74 -8.18
C CYS A 354 20.05 -20.28 -7.13
N SER A 355 19.12 -21.14 -6.74
CA SER A 355 17.99 -20.76 -5.87
C SER A 355 18.38 -20.11 -4.53
N PRO A 356 19.45 -20.52 -3.84
CA PRO A 356 19.89 -19.89 -2.59
C PRO A 356 20.32 -18.43 -2.78
N PHE A 357 20.73 -18.04 -3.99
CA PHE A 357 21.23 -16.71 -4.32
C PHE A 357 20.21 -15.81 -5.00
N MET A 358 19.00 -16.32 -5.28
CA MET A 358 17.98 -15.57 -6.05
C MET A 358 17.56 -14.26 -5.38
N GLY A 359 17.52 -14.21 -4.04
CA GLY A 359 17.28 -12.97 -3.30
C GLY A 359 18.33 -11.91 -3.60
N CYS A 360 19.61 -12.26 -3.41
CA CYS A 360 20.74 -11.37 -3.71
C CYS A 360 20.78 -10.94 -5.17
N MET A 361 20.50 -11.86 -6.09
CA MET A 361 20.45 -11.54 -7.53
C MET A 361 19.36 -10.53 -7.87
N ARG A 362 18.19 -10.63 -7.26
CA ARG A 362 17.10 -9.64 -7.41
C ARG A 362 17.49 -8.28 -6.86
N ASP A 363 18.07 -8.24 -5.66
CA ASP A 363 18.53 -7.00 -5.04
C ASP A 363 19.59 -6.31 -5.90
N MET A 364 20.52 -7.08 -6.44
CA MET A 364 21.53 -6.57 -7.38
C MET A 364 20.90 -6.07 -8.68
N ALA A 365 19.93 -6.78 -9.24
CA ALA A 365 19.23 -6.34 -10.45
C ALA A 365 18.50 -5.01 -10.22
N VAL A 366 17.83 -4.83 -9.09
CA VAL A 366 17.20 -3.56 -8.70
C VAL A 366 18.25 -2.47 -8.50
N ARG A 367 19.34 -2.76 -7.77
CA ARG A 367 20.43 -1.80 -7.50
C ARG A 367 21.09 -1.26 -8.76
N TYR A 368 21.27 -2.12 -9.76
CA TYR A 368 21.93 -1.77 -11.03
C TYR A 368 20.94 -1.49 -12.16
N ASN A 369 19.66 -1.35 -11.85
CA ASN A 369 18.59 -1.05 -12.82
C ASN A 369 18.57 -2.02 -14.04
N GLN A 370 18.88 -3.29 -13.80
CA GLN A 370 18.84 -4.33 -14.81
C GLN A 370 17.47 -5.00 -14.82
N ASN A 371 16.58 -4.50 -15.67
CA ASN A 371 15.19 -5.00 -15.78
C ASN A 371 15.04 -6.28 -16.62
N THR A 372 16.10 -6.97 -16.96
CA THR A 372 16.11 -8.07 -17.92
C THR A 372 16.49 -9.43 -17.35
N LEU A 373 16.37 -9.63 -16.03
CA LEU A 373 16.51 -10.99 -15.49
C LEU A 373 15.28 -11.81 -15.91
N PRO A 374 15.46 -12.94 -16.64
CA PRO A 374 14.36 -13.84 -16.90
C PRO A 374 13.83 -14.41 -15.58
N TYR A 375 12.53 -14.52 -15.48
CA TYR A 375 11.80 -15.04 -14.32
C TYR A 375 12.10 -16.49 -14.05
#